data_d94b07ac6671ff1eb12bbbdeec5e97c5
#
_entry.id   d94b07ac6671ff1eb12bbbdeec5e97c5
#
_cell.length_a   1.000
_cell.length_b   1.000
_cell.length_c   1.000
_cell.angle_alpha   90.00
_cell.angle_beta   90.00
_cell.angle_gamma   90.00
#
_symmetry.space_group_name_H-M   'P 1'
#
loop_
_entity.id
_entity.type
_entity.pdbx_description
1 polymer ?
#
loop_
_entity_poly.entity_id
_entity_poly.type
_entity_poly.pdbx_seq_one_letter_code
_entity_poly.pdbx_strand_id
1 'polypeptide(L)'
;MGTLVQTVFETQAAEIRMLGALGCEATTLGNHEFDYRSKGLAKMLETAAESGDTVPELLVCNINWDAMEQQGFSEGQQQIRDAFTEYGVKDYVMVQKGDVRVALLGVFGKDALACAPTCELQFTDPVEAVKKTVAEIKKNEDADIIVCLSHSGTSEDESKSEDEILAKKVPDLDVIVSAHTHTKLEEPIVHGDTYIVSAGEYGKYLGSLSLEQKADGRWGMKEYKLTPIETDIAENAATQEEINSFMATVDTDYLAQFGFTREQVLAENDVAFDSLEDLYNIHTEHNLGDLIADAYAYAVTNSTDYNGTPVDVAIAPSGTIRDTYTKGNITVEDVFNSFSLGIGADGVPGYPLIEAYLTGKELKTVAEIDASVSDLMTSARLYMYGLQFTYNPHRMILNRVTDVYLL
;
A
#
# COMPACT_ATOMS: atom_id res chain seq x y z
N MET A 1 -3.40 3.70 0.21
CA MET A 1 -3.89 4.59 1.25
C MET A 1 -2.71 5.15 2.03
N GLY A 2 -2.89 5.99 3.05
CA GLY A 2 -1.80 6.66 3.74
C GLY A 2 -1.60 8.10 3.28
N THR A 3 -2.69 8.79 2.94
CA THR A 3 -2.70 10.24 2.71
C THR A 3 -3.35 10.97 3.89
N LEU A 4 -3.20 12.28 3.93
CA LEU A 4 -3.78 13.10 5.00
C LEU A 4 -5.30 12.90 5.16
N VAL A 5 -6.04 12.62 4.08
CA VAL A 5 -7.49 12.38 4.14
C VAL A 5 -7.87 11.11 4.92
N GLN A 6 -6.96 10.14 5.04
CA GLN A 6 -7.20 8.92 5.83
C GLN A 6 -7.38 9.23 7.34
N THR A 7 -6.87 10.36 7.82
CA THR A 7 -7.02 10.76 9.23
C THR A 7 -8.47 10.93 9.69
N VAL A 8 -9.38 11.11 8.75
CA VAL A 8 -10.84 11.24 9.01
C VAL A 8 -11.62 9.99 8.60
N PHE A 9 -10.98 8.81 8.60
CA PHE A 9 -11.59 7.53 8.21
C PHE A 9 -12.86 7.19 9.02
N GLU A 10 -12.87 7.51 10.31
CA GLU A 10 -13.99 7.21 11.21
C GLU A 10 -15.30 7.95 10.83
N THR A 11 -15.21 9.06 10.12
CA THR A 11 -16.37 9.91 9.80
C THR A 11 -16.60 10.08 8.31
N GLN A 12 -15.58 9.86 7.49
CA GLN A 12 -15.66 10.16 6.07
C GLN A 12 -15.46 8.95 5.17
N ALA A 13 -14.58 7.99 5.50
CA ALA A 13 -14.19 6.88 4.63
C ALA A 13 -13.86 7.35 3.20
N ALA A 14 -13.15 8.47 3.09
CA ALA A 14 -13.05 9.26 1.87
C ALA A 14 -12.50 8.46 0.68
N GLU A 15 -11.48 7.63 0.91
CA GLU A 15 -10.80 6.90 -0.16
C GLU A 15 -11.73 5.91 -0.86
N ILE A 16 -12.49 5.11 -0.12
CA ILE A 16 -13.37 4.11 -0.72
C ILE A 16 -14.62 4.73 -1.33
N ARG A 17 -15.14 5.83 -0.76
CA ARG A 17 -16.23 6.62 -1.32
C ARG A 17 -15.80 7.29 -2.62
N MET A 18 -14.58 7.85 -2.65
CA MET A 18 -14.02 8.45 -3.86
C MET A 18 -13.81 7.42 -4.98
N LEU A 19 -13.37 6.20 -4.67
CA LEU A 19 -13.31 5.12 -5.66
C LEU A 19 -14.69 4.87 -6.29
N GLY A 20 -15.75 4.84 -5.49
CA GLY A 20 -17.12 4.71 -5.98
C GLY A 20 -17.55 5.89 -6.85
N ALA A 21 -17.25 7.13 -6.43
CA ALA A 21 -17.54 8.35 -7.20
C ALA A 21 -16.82 8.38 -8.56
N LEU A 22 -15.61 7.80 -8.63
CA LEU A 22 -14.86 7.62 -9.88
C LEU A 22 -15.41 6.48 -10.76
N GLY A 23 -16.42 5.73 -10.30
CA GLY A 23 -17.04 4.62 -11.02
C GLY A 23 -16.27 3.31 -10.92
N CYS A 24 -15.43 3.14 -9.91
CA CYS A 24 -14.80 1.86 -9.61
C CYS A 24 -15.88 0.85 -9.20
N GLU A 25 -16.00 -0.25 -9.92
CA GLU A 25 -17.03 -1.26 -9.65
C GLU A 25 -16.61 -2.29 -8.62
N ALA A 26 -15.32 -2.63 -8.58
CA ALA A 26 -14.78 -3.60 -7.63
C ALA A 26 -13.33 -3.29 -7.28
N THR A 27 -12.94 -3.63 -6.06
CA THR A 27 -11.58 -3.54 -5.54
C THR A 27 -11.26 -4.75 -4.65
N THR A 28 -10.02 -4.87 -4.20
CA THR A 28 -9.58 -5.86 -3.20
C THR A 28 -8.82 -5.18 -2.08
N LEU A 29 -8.53 -5.91 -0.98
CA LEU A 29 -7.69 -5.41 0.09
C LEU A 29 -6.22 -5.34 -0.33
N GLY A 30 -5.51 -4.31 0.15
CA GLY A 30 -4.06 -4.25 0.18
C GLY A 30 -3.52 -4.32 1.62
N ASN A 31 -2.19 -4.36 1.77
CA ASN A 31 -1.54 -4.39 3.08
C ASN A 31 -1.76 -3.08 3.88
N HIS A 32 -1.89 -1.96 3.20
CA HIS A 32 -2.09 -0.65 3.84
C HIS A 32 -3.51 -0.43 4.38
N GLU A 33 -4.49 -1.28 4.07
CA GLU A 33 -5.79 -1.28 4.73
C GLU A 33 -5.69 -1.65 6.22
N PHE A 34 -4.57 -2.29 6.62
CA PHE A 34 -4.29 -2.66 8.01
C PHE A 34 -3.42 -1.66 8.76
N ASP A 35 -3.00 -0.54 8.14
CA ASP A 35 -2.16 0.48 8.78
C ASP A 35 -2.83 1.07 10.03
N TYR A 36 -4.15 1.24 10.00
CA TYR A 36 -4.96 1.68 11.15
C TYR A 36 -5.55 0.50 11.93
N ARG A 37 -4.94 -0.68 11.79
CA ARG A 37 -5.31 -1.92 12.49
C ARG A 37 -6.73 -2.38 12.16
N SER A 38 -7.17 -3.42 12.84
CA SER A 38 -8.51 -4.00 12.66
C SER A 38 -9.62 -2.99 12.89
N LYS A 39 -9.50 -2.17 13.95
CA LYS A 39 -10.49 -1.15 14.28
C LYS A 39 -10.60 -0.08 13.18
N GLY A 40 -9.49 0.36 12.62
CA GLY A 40 -9.48 1.37 11.57
C GLY A 40 -10.15 0.87 10.29
N LEU A 41 -9.77 -0.34 9.84
CA LEU A 41 -10.40 -0.95 8.66
C LEU A 41 -11.90 -1.18 8.88
N ALA A 42 -12.29 -1.75 10.02
CA ALA A 42 -13.70 -1.98 10.34
C ALA A 42 -14.50 -0.67 10.30
N LYS A 43 -14.00 0.37 10.98
CA LYS A 43 -14.71 1.64 11.05
C LYS A 43 -14.82 2.36 9.71
N MET A 44 -13.78 2.29 8.88
CA MET A 44 -13.82 2.83 7.52
C MET A 44 -14.91 2.16 6.68
N LEU A 45 -15.02 0.84 6.73
CA LEU A 45 -16.02 0.08 5.97
C LEU A 45 -17.44 0.33 6.46
N GLU A 46 -17.67 0.37 7.79
CA GLU A 46 -18.95 0.76 8.38
C GLU A 46 -19.36 2.15 7.91
N THR A 47 -18.48 3.14 8.03
CA THR A 47 -18.74 4.52 7.61
C THR A 47 -19.05 4.61 6.11
N ALA A 48 -18.33 3.84 5.28
CA ALA A 48 -18.61 3.78 3.85
C ALA A 48 -19.99 3.16 3.56
N ALA A 49 -20.34 2.07 4.23
CA ALA A 49 -21.64 1.42 4.08
C ALA A 49 -22.81 2.32 4.52
N GLU A 50 -22.63 3.07 5.60
CA GLU A 50 -23.63 4.02 6.12
C GLU A 50 -23.73 5.33 5.33
N SER A 51 -22.73 5.67 4.49
CA SER A 51 -22.67 6.96 3.77
C SER A 51 -23.84 7.19 2.80
N GLY A 52 -24.40 6.12 2.26
CA GLY A 52 -25.41 6.16 1.20
C GLY A 52 -24.83 6.46 -0.20
N ASP A 53 -23.52 6.62 -0.32
CA ASP A 53 -22.84 6.78 -1.60
C ASP A 53 -22.69 5.45 -2.33
N THR A 54 -22.44 5.52 -3.63
CA THR A 54 -21.98 4.34 -4.37
C THR A 54 -20.54 4.01 -3.97
N VAL A 55 -20.32 2.81 -3.50
CA VAL A 55 -18.98 2.30 -3.15
C VAL A 55 -18.68 1.04 -3.96
N PRO A 56 -17.39 0.72 -4.24
CA PRO A 56 -17.06 -0.47 -5.01
C PRO A 56 -17.37 -1.76 -4.25
N GLU A 57 -17.63 -2.85 -4.97
CA GLU A 57 -17.62 -4.18 -4.38
C GLU A 57 -16.22 -4.48 -3.83
N LEU A 58 -16.11 -4.88 -2.57
CA LEU A 58 -14.84 -5.32 -1.97
C LEU A 58 -14.77 -6.84 -2.00
N LEU A 59 -13.72 -7.37 -2.67
CA LEU A 59 -13.61 -8.80 -2.97
C LEU A 59 -12.35 -9.38 -2.32
N VAL A 60 -12.48 -10.46 -1.54
CA VAL A 60 -11.35 -11.20 -0.95
C VAL A 60 -11.74 -12.66 -0.72
N CYS A 61 -11.22 -13.59 -1.53
CA CYS A 61 -11.62 -15.00 -1.50
C CYS A 61 -10.77 -15.89 -0.56
N ASN A 62 -9.68 -15.36 0.01
CA ASN A 62 -8.75 -16.20 0.75
C ASN A 62 -8.66 -15.92 2.26
N ILE A 63 -9.65 -15.24 2.85
CA ILE A 63 -9.73 -15.11 4.31
C ILE A 63 -10.11 -16.45 4.94
N ASN A 64 -9.39 -16.85 5.98
CA ASN A 64 -9.61 -18.11 6.67
C ASN A 64 -10.52 -17.95 7.90
N TRP A 65 -11.79 -17.64 7.64
CA TRP A 65 -12.80 -17.46 8.70
C TRP A 65 -12.94 -18.70 9.58
N ASP A 66 -12.92 -19.89 8.98
CA ASP A 66 -13.09 -21.17 9.71
C ASP A 66 -11.98 -21.39 10.74
N ALA A 67 -10.73 -21.08 10.40
CA ALA A 67 -9.62 -21.22 11.34
C ALA A 67 -9.72 -20.25 12.52
N MET A 68 -10.10 -18.99 12.24
CA MET A 68 -10.30 -17.99 13.28
C MET A 68 -11.49 -18.34 14.19
N GLU A 69 -12.59 -18.84 13.63
CA GLU A 69 -13.75 -19.27 14.41
C GLU A 69 -13.41 -20.45 15.34
N GLN A 70 -12.66 -21.44 14.86
CA GLN A 70 -12.21 -22.58 15.67
C GLN A 70 -11.27 -22.16 16.82
N GLN A 71 -10.50 -21.10 16.66
CA GLN A 71 -9.60 -20.57 17.68
C GLN A 71 -10.32 -19.61 18.65
N GLY A 72 -11.52 -19.15 18.29
CA GLY A 72 -12.22 -18.04 18.92
C GLY A 72 -11.69 -16.70 18.45
N PHE A 73 -12.54 -15.88 17.85
CA PHE A 73 -12.14 -14.57 17.32
C PHE A 73 -11.52 -13.67 18.38
N SER A 74 -10.43 -12.95 18.03
CA SER A 74 -10.01 -11.77 18.77
C SER A 74 -11.09 -10.67 18.62
N GLU A 75 -11.01 -9.64 19.47
CA GLU A 75 -11.90 -8.48 19.35
C GLU A 75 -11.76 -7.80 17.97
N GLY A 76 -10.53 -7.61 17.49
CA GLY A 76 -10.26 -7.03 16.18
C GLY A 76 -10.76 -7.90 15.02
N GLN A 77 -10.60 -9.22 15.10
CA GLN A 77 -11.14 -10.14 14.10
C GLN A 77 -12.67 -10.10 14.03
N GLN A 78 -13.32 -10.00 15.20
CA GLN A 78 -14.79 -9.90 15.25
C GLN A 78 -15.26 -8.56 14.65
N GLN A 79 -14.61 -7.45 14.99
CA GLN A 79 -14.91 -6.13 14.43
C GLN A 79 -14.81 -6.12 12.90
N ILE A 80 -13.73 -6.68 12.33
CA ILE A 80 -13.59 -6.78 10.86
C ILE A 80 -14.70 -7.67 10.28
N ARG A 81 -15.00 -8.82 10.88
CA ARG A 81 -16.05 -9.72 10.39
C ARG A 81 -17.41 -9.04 10.32
N ASP A 82 -17.75 -8.28 11.36
CA ASP A 82 -19.02 -7.56 11.43
C ASP A 82 -19.08 -6.46 10.37
N ALA A 83 -18.02 -5.65 10.23
CA ALA A 83 -17.90 -4.61 9.22
C ALA A 83 -17.91 -5.18 7.79
N PHE A 84 -17.26 -6.32 7.55
CA PHE A 84 -17.29 -7.00 6.24
C PHE A 84 -18.69 -7.49 5.89
N THR A 85 -19.43 -7.97 6.90
CA THR A 85 -20.82 -8.37 6.71
C THR A 85 -21.71 -7.19 6.37
N GLU A 86 -21.53 -6.07 7.05
CA GLU A 86 -22.29 -4.84 6.83
C GLU A 86 -21.98 -4.20 5.48
N TYR A 87 -20.71 -4.11 5.13
CA TYR A 87 -20.27 -3.60 3.83
C TYR A 87 -20.68 -4.52 2.67
N GLY A 88 -20.77 -5.81 2.92
CA GLY A 88 -21.10 -6.83 1.93
C GLY A 88 -19.89 -7.37 1.18
N VAL A 89 -18.76 -7.57 1.87
CA VAL A 89 -17.53 -8.17 1.28
C VAL A 89 -17.81 -9.60 0.79
N LYS A 90 -17.30 -9.95 -0.40
CA LYS A 90 -17.57 -11.22 -1.10
C LYS A 90 -16.29 -11.87 -1.60
N ASP A 91 -16.34 -13.16 -1.87
CA ASP A 91 -15.27 -13.89 -2.57
C ASP A 91 -15.21 -13.46 -4.04
N TYR A 92 -16.38 -13.31 -4.69
CA TYR A 92 -16.51 -12.86 -6.07
C TYR A 92 -17.87 -12.18 -6.32
N VAL A 93 -17.97 -11.49 -7.45
CA VAL A 93 -19.22 -10.90 -7.96
C VAL A 93 -19.33 -11.11 -9.47
N MET A 94 -20.58 -11.22 -9.96
CA MET A 94 -20.88 -11.24 -11.38
C MET A 94 -21.29 -9.85 -11.87
N VAL A 95 -20.64 -9.37 -12.91
CA VAL A 95 -20.93 -8.08 -13.56
C VAL A 95 -21.35 -8.30 -15.01
N GLN A 96 -22.43 -7.64 -15.42
CA GLN A 96 -22.91 -7.71 -16.79
C GLN A 96 -22.42 -6.49 -17.59
N LYS A 97 -21.72 -6.71 -18.69
CA LYS A 97 -21.25 -5.68 -19.62
C LYS A 97 -21.77 -5.94 -21.04
N GLY A 98 -22.90 -5.33 -21.37
CA GLY A 98 -23.62 -5.65 -22.58
C GLY A 98 -24.05 -7.13 -22.56
N ASP A 99 -23.62 -7.91 -23.53
CA ASP A 99 -23.93 -9.36 -23.61
C ASP A 99 -22.86 -10.24 -22.90
N VAL A 100 -21.79 -9.63 -22.34
CA VAL A 100 -20.70 -10.34 -21.69
C VAL A 100 -20.90 -10.38 -20.18
N ARG A 101 -20.76 -11.58 -19.60
CA ARG A 101 -20.81 -11.82 -18.14
C ARG A 101 -19.40 -11.98 -17.60
N VAL A 102 -19.00 -11.09 -16.73
CA VAL A 102 -17.66 -11.06 -16.13
C VAL A 102 -17.74 -11.45 -14.66
N ALA A 103 -17.00 -12.47 -14.27
CA ALA A 103 -16.76 -12.78 -12.86
C ALA A 103 -15.54 -12.01 -12.38
N LEU A 104 -15.70 -11.25 -11.30
CA LEU A 104 -14.59 -10.57 -10.62
C LEU A 104 -14.39 -11.26 -9.27
N LEU A 105 -13.16 -11.64 -8.95
CA LEU A 105 -12.77 -12.14 -7.62
C LEU A 105 -11.56 -11.38 -7.09
N GLY A 106 -11.36 -11.38 -5.77
CA GLY A 106 -10.23 -10.71 -5.13
C GLY A 106 -9.32 -11.68 -4.37
N VAL A 107 -8.02 -11.40 -4.31
CA VAL A 107 -7.06 -12.19 -3.54
C VAL A 107 -5.99 -11.32 -2.87
N PHE A 108 -5.60 -11.71 -1.65
CA PHE A 108 -4.55 -11.08 -0.86
C PHE A 108 -3.30 -11.97 -0.81
N GLY A 109 -2.15 -11.44 -1.22
CA GLY A 109 -0.90 -12.16 -1.38
C GLY A 109 -0.17 -12.47 -0.08
N LYS A 110 0.81 -13.37 -0.16
CA LYS A 110 1.65 -13.75 0.99
C LYS A 110 2.65 -12.66 1.34
N ASP A 111 3.26 -12.04 0.34
CA ASP A 111 4.19 -10.93 0.54
C ASP A 111 3.44 -9.70 1.09
N ALA A 112 2.25 -9.42 0.56
CA ALA A 112 1.38 -8.38 1.09
C ALA A 112 1.02 -8.62 2.57
N LEU A 113 0.74 -9.87 2.97
CA LEU A 113 0.51 -10.21 4.38
C LEU A 113 1.78 -10.01 5.23
N ALA A 114 2.95 -10.35 4.72
CA ALA A 114 4.21 -10.11 5.43
C ALA A 114 4.49 -8.60 5.62
N CYS A 115 3.99 -7.76 4.71
CA CYS A 115 4.04 -6.30 4.79
C CYS A 115 2.90 -5.67 5.63
N ALA A 116 2.02 -6.47 6.24
CA ALA A 116 0.92 -6.01 7.08
C ALA A 116 1.06 -6.53 8.53
N PRO A 117 2.06 -6.07 9.31
CA PRO A 117 2.35 -6.62 10.64
C PRO A 117 1.25 -6.37 11.68
N THR A 118 0.33 -5.45 11.40
CA THR A 118 -0.83 -5.13 12.24
C THR A 118 -2.10 -5.88 11.85
N CYS A 119 -2.04 -6.70 10.79
CA CYS A 119 -3.15 -7.51 10.33
C CYS A 119 -3.43 -8.66 11.31
N GLU A 120 -4.65 -8.73 11.83
CA GLU A 120 -5.10 -9.81 12.70
C GLU A 120 -5.81 -10.95 11.95
N LEU A 121 -6.12 -10.76 10.65
CA LEU A 121 -6.77 -11.78 9.85
C LEU A 121 -5.83 -12.92 9.49
N GLN A 122 -6.37 -14.12 9.38
CA GLN A 122 -5.67 -15.28 8.84
C GLN A 122 -6.12 -15.53 7.41
N PHE A 123 -5.19 -15.91 6.55
CA PHE A 123 -5.46 -16.17 5.14
C PHE A 123 -5.09 -17.61 4.78
N THR A 124 -5.83 -18.18 3.85
CA THR A 124 -5.48 -19.46 3.20
C THR A 124 -4.47 -19.18 2.06
N ASP A 125 -3.87 -20.26 1.54
CA ASP A 125 -2.99 -20.15 0.37
C ASP A 125 -3.71 -19.47 -0.81
N PRO A 126 -3.17 -18.38 -1.38
CA PRO A 126 -3.83 -17.61 -2.43
C PRO A 126 -4.19 -18.46 -3.66
N VAL A 127 -3.29 -19.35 -4.09
CA VAL A 127 -3.51 -20.20 -5.26
C VAL A 127 -4.64 -21.18 -5.01
N GLU A 128 -4.69 -21.83 -3.86
CA GLU A 128 -5.72 -22.81 -3.54
C GLU A 128 -7.09 -22.14 -3.32
N ALA A 129 -7.11 -20.93 -2.75
CA ALA A 129 -8.35 -20.17 -2.61
C ALA A 129 -8.91 -19.75 -3.98
N VAL A 130 -8.06 -19.16 -4.83
CA VAL A 130 -8.51 -18.77 -6.19
C VAL A 130 -8.96 -19.97 -7.01
N LYS A 131 -8.27 -21.12 -6.95
CA LYS A 131 -8.74 -22.36 -7.59
C LYS A 131 -10.14 -22.76 -7.14
N LYS A 132 -10.38 -22.73 -5.82
CA LYS A 132 -11.68 -23.06 -5.23
C LYS A 132 -12.76 -22.11 -5.75
N THR A 133 -12.51 -20.80 -5.68
CA THR A 133 -13.45 -19.78 -6.12
C THR A 133 -13.74 -19.86 -7.62
N VAL A 134 -12.71 -20.04 -8.46
CA VAL A 134 -12.89 -20.25 -9.91
C VAL A 134 -13.72 -21.51 -10.21
N ALA A 135 -13.46 -22.61 -9.49
CA ALA A 135 -14.28 -23.82 -9.64
C ALA A 135 -15.73 -23.61 -9.23
N GLU A 136 -15.99 -22.79 -8.21
CA GLU A 136 -17.33 -22.41 -7.77
C GLU A 136 -18.03 -21.52 -8.82
N ILE A 137 -17.36 -20.51 -9.35
CA ILE A 137 -17.85 -19.66 -10.45
C ILE A 137 -18.24 -20.54 -11.65
N LYS A 138 -17.35 -21.41 -12.11
CA LYS A 138 -17.60 -22.28 -13.27
C LYS A 138 -18.74 -23.28 -13.05
N LYS A 139 -19.02 -23.63 -11.82
CA LYS A 139 -20.12 -24.55 -11.46
C LYS A 139 -21.46 -23.85 -11.36
N ASN A 140 -21.50 -22.66 -10.82
CA ASN A 140 -22.73 -22.00 -10.39
C ASN A 140 -23.12 -20.84 -11.32
N GLU A 141 -22.15 -20.27 -12.05
CA GLU A 141 -22.29 -19.10 -12.89
C GLU A 141 -21.98 -19.42 -14.36
N ASP A 142 -22.56 -18.64 -15.24
CA ASP A 142 -22.27 -18.68 -16.67
C ASP A 142 -21.39 -17.47 -17.02
N ALA A 143 -20.12 -17.52 -16.61
CA ALA A 143 -19.16 -16.45 -16.82
C ALA A 143 -18.44 -16.60 -18.15
N ASP A 144 -18.40 -15.52 -18.95
CA ASP A 144 -17.65 -15.45 -20.20
C ASP A 144 -16.18 -15.13 -19.96
N ILE A 145 -15.87 -14.34 -18.91
CA ILE A 145 -14.54 -13.87 -18.52
C ILE A 145 -14.40 -13.96 -17.00
N ILE A 146 -13.25 -14.42 -16.53
CA ILE A 146 -12.90 -14.47 -15.12
C ILE A 146 -11.68 -13.55 -14.85
N VAL A 147 -11.88 -12.53 -14.04
CA VAL A 147 -10.85 -11.54 -13.68
C VAL A 147 -10.52 -11.65 -12.20
N CYS A 148 -9.23 -11.75 -11.88
CA CYS A 148 -8.72 -11.71 -10.52
C CYS A 148 -8.13 -10.34 -10.21
N LEU A 149 -8.66 -9.65 -9.19
CA LEU A 149 -8.06 -8.48 -8.59
C LEU A 149 -7.07 -8.97 -7.54
N SER A 150 -5.77 -8.81 -7.80
CA SER A 150 -4.73 -9.39 -6.97
C SER A 150 -3.89 -8.32 -6.27
N HIS A 151 -3.76 -8.45 -4.95
CA HIS A 151 -2.77 -7.71 -4.18
C HIS A 151 -1.64 -8.64 -3.72
N SER A 152 -0.96 -9.27 -4.72
CA SER A 152 0.12 -10.24 -4.52
C SER A 152 1.41 -9.82 -5.21
N GLY A 153 1.29 -9.24 -6.40
CA GLY A 153 2.36 -8.62 -7.14
C GLY A 153 3.17 -9.53 -8.07
N THR A 154 4.00 -8.87 -8.85
CA THR A 154 4.93 -9.47 -9.80
C THR A 154 6.38 -9.26 -9.37
N SER A 155 7.32 -10.05 -9.92
CA SER A 155 8.75 -9.94 -9.64
C SER A 155 9.55 -10.23 -10.92
N GLU A 156 10.75 -9.66 -11.03
CA GLU A 156 11.71 -10.03 -12.11
C GLU A 156 12.12 -11.50 -12.03
N ASP A 157 12.13 -12.09 -10.82
CA ASP A 157 12.29 -13.52 -10.60
C ASP A 157 10.92 -14.18 -10.67
N GLU A 158 10.59 -14.79 -11.80
CA GLU A 158 9.32 -15.46 -12.06
C GLU A 158 8.95 -16.49 -10.97
N SER A 159 9.95 -17.10 -10.34
CA SER A 159 9.74 -18.07 -9.25
C SER A 159 9.23 -17.43 -7.93
N LYS A 160 9.35 -16.10 -7.81
CA LYS A 160 8.88 -15.29 -6.69
C LYS A 160 7.68 -14.42 -7.04
N SER A 161 7.36 -14.30 -8.31
CA SER A 161 6.24 -13.53 -8.84
C SER A 161 4.92 -14.25 -8.51
N GLU A 162 4.24 -13.82 -7.44
CA GLU A 162 3.03 -14.51 -6.95
C GLU A 162 1.93 -14.55 -8.02
N ASP A 163 1.74 -13.46 -8.77
CA ASP A 163 0.71 -13.40 -9.82
C ASP A 163 1.05 -14.28 -11.04
N GLU A 164 2.34 -14.42 -11.39
CA GLU A 164 2.73 -15.35 -12.44
C GLU A 164 2.59 -16.81 -12.00
N ILE A 165 2.88 -17.10 -10.72
CA ILE A 165 2.63 -18.41 -10.13
C ILE A 165 1.13 -18.70 -10.16
N LEU A 166 0.29 -17.71 -9.84
CA LEU A 166 -1.16 -17.83 -9.85
C LEU A 166 -1.67 -18.11 -11.27
N ALA A 167 -1.26 -17.33 -12.27
CA ALA A 167 -1.64 -17.53 -13.68
C ALA A 167 -1.31 -18.93 -14.18
N LYS A 168 -0.10 -19.44 -13.88
CA LYS A 168 0.33 -20.79 -14.26
C LYS A 168 -0.49 -21.90 -13.59
N LYS A 169 -0.88 -21.71 -12.34
CA LYS A 169 -1.58 -22.73 -11.54
C LYS A 169 -3.10 -22.66 -11.66
N VAL A 170 -3.65 -21.56 -12.13
CA VAL A 170 -5.08 -21.34 -12.35
C VAL A 170 -5.32 -20.84 -13.78
N PRO A 171 -5.10 -21.68 -14.79
CA PRO A 171 -5.19 -21.29 -16.21
C PRO A 171 -6.63 -20.97 -16.67
N ASP A 172 -7.62 -21.09 -15.82
CA ASP A 172 -8.99 -20.67 -16.07
C ASP A 172 -9.24 -19.17 -15.79
N LEU A 173 -8.22 -18.45 -15.31
CA LEU A 173 -8.25 -16.98 -15.24
C LEU A 173 -7.94 -16.38 -16.60
N ASP A 174 -8.75 -15.41 -17.05
CA ASP A 174 -8.48 -14.65 -18.27
C ASP A 174 -7.57 -13.46 -18.01
N VAL A 175 -7.79 -12.76 -16.89
CA VAL A 175 -7.04 -11.57 -16.52
C VAL A 175 -6.70 -11.58 -15.02
N ILE A 176 -5.49 -11.15 -14.69
CA ILE A 176 -5.06 -10.77 -13.34
C ILE A 176 -4.71 -9.28 -13.37
N VAL A 177 -5.44 -8.48 -12.60
CA VAL A 177 -5.08 -7.09 -12.33
C VAL A 177 -4.18 -7.08 -11.11
N SER A 178 -2.89 -6.93 -11.35
CA SER A 178 -1.83 -7.04 -10.34
C SER A 178 -1.59 -5.71 -9.63
N ALA A 179 -1.39 -5.76 -8.32
CA ALA A 179 -1.03 -4.64 -7.47
C ALA A 179 0.07 -5.05 -6.46
N HIS A 180 0.34 -4.27 -5.43
CA HIS A 180 1.28 -4.47 -4.34
C HIS A 180 2.73 -4.08 -4.69
N THR A 181 3.32 -4.63 -5.72
CA THR A 181 4.74 -4.41 -6.07
C THR A 181 4.99 -3.12 -6.87
N HIS A 182 3.93 -2.33 -7.10
CA HIS A 182 3.98 -1.05 -7.82
C HIS A 182 4.56 -1.18 -9.25
N THR A 183 4.54 -2.38 -9.81
CA THR A 183 5.13 -2.66 -11.12
C THR A 183 4.35 -1.97 -12.23
N LYS A 184 5.02 -1.18 -13.04
CA LYS A 184 4.48 -0.66 -14.30
C LYS A 184 4.74 -1.68 -15.40
N LEU A 185 3.72 -2.35 -15.88
CA LEU A 185 3.82 -3.27 -17.01
C LEU A 185 3.47 -2.53 -18.31
N GLU A 186 4.47 -2.22 -19.14
CA GLU A 186 4.25 -1.60 -20.46
C GLU A 186 3.52 -2.55 -21.41
N GLU A 187 3.71 -3.86 -21.24
CA GLU A 187 3.02 -4.94 -21.93
C GLU A 187 2.55 -5.96 -20.88
N PRO A 188 1.39 -6.62 -21.08
CA PRO A 188 0.96 -7.68 -20.19
C PRO A 188 1.96 -8.83 -20.14
N ILE A 189 2.17 -9.40 -18.93
CA ILE A 189 2.79 -10.71 -18.81
C ILE A 189 1.74 -11.76 -19.18
N VAL A 190 2.12 -12.75 -19.99
CA VAL A 190 1.18 -13.74 -20.51
C VAL A 190 1.60 -15.15 -20.14
N HIS A 191 0.72 -15.88 -19.46
CA HIS A 191 0.87 -17.30 -19.19
C HIS A 191 -0.34 -18.09 -19.75
N GLY A 192 -0.11 -18.84 -20.82
CA GLY A 192 -1.19 -19.50 -21.54
C GLY A 192 -2.15 -18.49 -22.18
N ASP A 193 -3.39 -18.46 -21.74
CA ASP A 193 -4.40 -17.48 -22.16
C ASP A 193 -4.65 -16.39 -21.09
N THR A 194 -3.94 -16.41 -19.96
CA THR A 194 -4.06 -15.43 -18.87
C THR A 194 -3.19 -14.22 -19.10
N TYR A 195 -3.75 -13.02 -19.00
CA TYR A 195 -3.06 -11.73 -19.09
C TYR A 195 -2.90 -11.12 -17.70
N ILE A 196 -1.66 -10.81 -17.27
CA ILE A 196 -1.35 -10.07 -16.06
C ILE A 196 -1.07 -8.64 -16.45
N VAL A 197 -1.80 -7.70 -15.86
CA VAL A 197 -1.69 -6.26 -16.12
C VAL A 197 -1.48 -5.48 -14.84
N SER A 198 -0.71 -4.38 -14.90
CA SER A 198 -0.48 -3.49 -13.77
C SER A 198 -0.16 -2.09 -14.25
N ALA A 199 -0.72 -1.08 -13.60
CA ALA A 199 -0.58 0.33 -13.98
C ALA A 199 0.42 1.11 -13.11
N GLY A 200 1.26 0.43 -12.33
CA GLY A 200 2.23 1.08 -11.44
C GLY A 200 1.59 1.60 -10.15
N GLU A 201 1.89 2.82 -9.77
CA GLU A 201 1.59 3.39 -8.46
C GLU A 201 1.08 4.84 -8.52
N TYR A 202 0.52 5.33 -7.40
CA TYR A 202 0.15 6.74 -7.16
C TYR A 202 -0.77 7.36 -8.22
N GLY A 203 -1.57 6.56 -8.94
CA GLY A 203 -2.44 7.09 -9.98
C GLY A 203 -1.70 7.70 -11.20
N LYS A 204 -0.40 7.43 -11.36
CA LYS A 204 0.40 7.96 -12.47
C LYS A 204 -0.09 7.49 -13.84
N TYR A 205 -0.76 6.35 -13.90
CA TYR A 205 -1.25 5.76 -15.13
C TYR A 205 -2.66 5.20 -14.98
N LEU A 206 -3.45 5.33 -16.03
CA LEU A 206 -4.70 4.59 -16.22
C LEU A 206 -4.45 3.43 -17.17
N GLY A 207 -4.57 2.19 -16.68
CA GLY A 207 -4.48 0.98 -17.49
C GLY A 207 -5.80 0.69 -18.21
N SER A 208 -5.72 0.35 -19.50
CA SER A 208 -6.85 -0.06 -20.31
C SER A 208 -6.51 -1.36 -21.05
N LEU A 209 -7.31 -2.40 -20.79
CA LEU A 209 -7.21 -3.69 -21.49
C LEU A 209 -8.51 -3.95 -22.24
N SER A 210 -8.40 -4.07 -23.57
CA SER A 210 -9.50 -4.46 -24.44
C SER A 210 -9.35 -5.93 -24.86
N LEU A 211 -10.40 -6.71 -24.65
CA LEU A 211 -10.47 -8.11 -25.06
C LEU A 211 -11.45 -8.28 -26.22
N GLU A 212 -11.19 -9.27 -27.08
CA GLU A 212 -12.10 -9.69 -28.14
C GLU A 212 -12.26 -11.21 -28.15
N GLN A 213 -13.46 -11.68 -28.49
CA GLN A 213 -13.71 -13.11 -28.59
C GLN A 213 -13.13 -13.65 -29.89
N LYS A 214 -12.27 -14.67 -29.76
CA LYS A 214 -11.65 -15.37 -30.89
C LYS A 214 -12.63 -16.36 -31.53
N ALA A 215 -12.30 -16.84 -32.73
CA ALA A 215 -13.12 -17.80 -33.47
C ALA A 215 -13.34 -19.14 -32.73
N ASP A 216 -12.47 -19.49 -31.80
CA ASP A 216 -12.58 -20.67 -30.93
C ASP A 216 -13.38 -20.44 -29.65
N GLY A 217 -13.95 -19.25 -29.49
CA GLY A 217 -14.76 -18.85 -28.35
C GLY A 217 -13.98 -18.31 -27.14
N ARG A 218 -12.65 -18.41 -27.14
CA ARG A 218 -11.80 -17.85 -26.06
C ARG A 218 -11.65 -16.35 -26.20
N TRP A 219 -11.36 -15.69 -25.09
CA TRP A 219 -11.03 -14.26 -25.10
C TRP A 219 -9.54 -14.04 -25.36
N GLY A 220 -9.23 -13.04 -26.14
CA GLY A 220 -7.86 -12.64 -26.45
C GLY A 220 -7.67 -11.14 -26.36
N MET A 221 -6.47 -10.72 -26.05
CA MET A 221 -6.14 -9.31 -26.02
C MET A 221 -6.23 -8.69 -27.41
N LYS A 222 -7.01 -7.62 -27.51
CA LYS A 222 -7.08 -6.76 -28.67
C LYS A 222 -6.14 -5.57 -28.53
N GLU A 223 -6.11 -4.97 -27.36
CA GLU A 223 -5.28 -3.80 -27.05
C GLU A 223 -5.00 -3.72 -25.56
N TYR A 224 -3.79 -3.33 -25.21
CA TYR A 224 -3.42 -2.90 -23.87
C TYR A 224 -2.73 -1.55 -23.94
N LYS A 225 -3.07 -0.63 -23.05
CA LYS A 225 -2.51 0.71 -23.03
C LYS A 225 -2.42 1.24 -21.62
N LEU A 226 -1.29 1.85 -21.29
CA LEU A 226 -1.12 2.72 -20.12
C LEU A 226 -1.20 4.17 -20.60
N THR A 227 -2.18 4.91 -20.07
CA THR A 227 -2.33 6.34 -20.33
C THR A 227 -1.76 7.10 -19.13
N PRO A 228 -0.71 7.91 -19.30
CA PRO A 228 -0.18 8.71 -18.20
C PRO A 228 -1.22 9.74 -17.77
N ILE A 229 -1.30 9.98 -16.46
CA ILE A 229 -2.12 11.04 -15.87
C ILE A 229 -1.20 12.22 -15.60
N GLU A 230 -1.29 13.22 -16.45
CA GLU A 230 -0.42 14.39 -16.44
C GLU A 230 -1.18 15.65 -16.03
N THR A 231 -0.46 16.69 -15.62
CA THR A 231 -1.04 17.94 -15.08
C THR A 231 -1.80 18.78 -16.08
N ASP A 232 -1.72 18.48 -17.37
CA ASP A 232 -2.47 19.15 -18.44
C ASP A 232 -3.86 18.57 -18.66
N ILE A 233 -4.20 17.45 -17.98
CA ILE A 233 -5.54 16.88 -18.00
C ILE A 233 -6.47 17.77 -17.16
N ALA A 234 -7.57 18.21 -17.77
CA ALA A 234 -8.55 19.05 -17.09
C ALA A 234 -9.21 18.30 -15.93
N GLU A 235 -9.24 18.92 -14.77
CA GLU A 235 -9.90 18.39 -13.58
C GLU A 235 -11.42 18.32 -13.75
N ASN A 236 -12.04 17.31 -13.16
CA ASN A 236 -13.49 17.24 -13.07
C ASN A 236 -13.96 18.09 -11.88
N ALA A 237 -14.73 19.14 -12.14
CA ALA A 237 -15.15 20.08 -11.11
C ALA A 237 -15.98 19.45 -9.98
N ALA A 238 -16.82 18.46 -10.28
CA ALA A 238 -17.62 17.78 -9.26
C ALA A 238 -16.73 16.91 -8.34
N THR A 239 -15.80 16.17 -8.92
CA THR A 239 -14.82 15.39 -8.16
C THR A 239 -13.94 16.29 -7.29
N GLN A 240 -13.51 17.44 -7.82
CA GLN A 240 -12.71 18.40 -7.06
C GLN A 240 -13.49 19.02 -5.89
N GLU A 241 -14.77 19.29 -6.06
CA GLU A 241 -15.64 19.79 -4.97
C GLU A 241 -15.77 18.74 -3.85
N GLU A 242 -15.90 17.47 -4.20
CA GLU A 242 -15.98 16.37 -3.24
C GLU A 242 -14.64 16.21 -2.49
N ILE A 243 -13.50 16.22 -3.18
CA ILE A 243 -12.17 16.21 -2.55
C ILE A 243 -12.03 17.40 -1.58
N ASN A 244 -12.41 18.61 -2.00
CA ASN A 244 -12.34 19.78 -1.16
C ASN A 244 -13.21 19.66 0.10
N SER A 245 -14.35 18.98 0.01
CA SER A 245 -15.22 18.72 1.17
C SER A 245 -14.55 17.78 2.18
N PHE A 246 -13.93 16.70 1.72
CA PHE A 246 -13.17 15.80 2.59
C PHE A 246 -11.97 16.51 3.24
N MET A 247 -11.23 17.28 2.46
CA MET A 247 -10.06 18.01 2.95
C MET A 247 -10.44 19.13 3.93
N ALA A 248 -11.62 19.75 3.78
CA ALA A 248 -12.13 20.70 4.78
C ALA A 248 -12.43 20.01 6.13
N THR A 249 -12.92 18.77 6.11
CA THR A 249 -13.11 17.96 7.32
C THR A 249 -11.76 17.61 7.96
N VAL A 250 -10.74 17.31 7.17
CA VAL A 250 -9.37 17.11 7.69
C VAL A 250 -8.87 18.33 8.45
N ASP A 251 -9.06 19.53 7.90
CA ASP A 251 -8.64 20.77 8.56
C ASP A 251 -9.38 21.01 9.88
N THR A 252 -10.71 20.75 9.92
CA THR A 252 -11.54 21.04 11.11
C THR A 252 -11.49 19.97 12.17
N ASP A 253 -11.48 18.69 11.78
CA ASP A 253 -11.67 17.57 12.70
C ASP A 253 -10.34 16.93 13.15
N TYR A 254 -9.31 17.00 12.28
CA TYR A 254 -8.00 16.44 12.61
C TYR A 254 -6.94 17.51 12.86
N LEU A 255 -6.58 18.33 11.89
CA LEU A 255 -5.46 19.27 12.01
C LEU A 255 -5.68 20.39 13.04
N ALA A 256 -6.92 20.83 13.20
CA ALA A 256 -7.26 21.84 14.22
C ALA A 256 -6.91 21.40 15.64
N GLN A 257 -6.89 20.11 15.96
CA GLN A 257 -6.49 19.58 17.27
C GLN A 257 -5.02 19.90 17.60
N PHE A 258 -4.20 20.04 16.56
CA PHE A 258 -2.77 20.36 16.66
C PHE A 258 -2.47 21.84 16.37
N GLY A 259 -3.49 22.64 16.06
CA GLY A 259 -3.35 24.05 15.71
C GLY A 259 -2.82 24.31 14.30
N PHE A 260 -3.00 23.35 13.39
CA PHE A 260 -2.56 23.43 12.01
C PHE A 260 -3.73 23.51 11.02
N THR A 261 -3.43 23.95 9.81
CA THR A 261 -4.23 23.74 8.59
C THR A 261 -3.34 23.12 7.53
N ARG A 262 -3.91 22.36 6.58
CA ARG A 262 -3.15 21.61 5.56
C ARG A 262 -2.25 22.50 4.69
N GLU A 263 -2.73 23.68 4.33
CA GLU A 263 -2.01 24.62 3.47
C GLU A 263 -1.01 25.51 4.22
N GLN A 264 -0.91 25.37 5.55
CA GLN A 264 0.05 26.14 6.33
C GLN A 264 1.47 25.81 5.90
N VAL A 265 2.20 26.85 5.46
CA VAL A 265 3.61 26.71 5.07
C VAL A 265 4.46 26.56 6.32
N LEU A 266 5.22 25.49 6.40
CA LEU A 266 6.15 25.17 7.48
C LEU A 266 7.58 25.61 7.13
N ALA A 267 7.96 25.48 5.86
CA ALA A 267 9.27 25.87 5.37
C ALA A 267 9.21 26.27 3.89
N GLU A 268 10.24 26.98 3.43
CA GLU A 268 10.50 27.24 2.01
C GLU A 268 11.81 26.56 1.62
N ASN A 269 11.82 25.87 0.50
CA ASN A 269 12.92 25.05 0.04
C ASN A 269 13.43 25.52 -1.33
N ASP A 270 14.73 25.82 -1.40
CA ASP A 270 15.39 26.33 -2.63
C ASP A 270 15.78 25.22 -3.61
N VAL A 271 15.82 23.96 -3.15
CA VAL A 271 16.21 22.79 -3.94
C VAL A 271 15.15 21.71 -3.85
N ALA A 272 14.94 20.91 -4.89
CA ALA A 272 14.13 19.72 -4.78
C ALA A 272 14.87 18.67 -3.94
N PHE A 273 14.12 17.94 -3.13
CA PHE A 273 14.63 16.72 -2.47
C PHE A 273 14.67 15.57 -3.48
N ASP A 274 15.48 14.56 -3.16
CA ASP A 274 15.60 13.38 -4.01
C ASP A 274 14.24 12.69 -4.18
N SER A 275 14.03 12.07 -5.33
CA SER A 275 12.78 11.37 -5.63
C SER A 275 12.67 10.07 -4.84
N LEU A 276 11.45 9.57 -4.65
CA LEU A 276 11.24 8.23 -4.07
C LEU A 276 11.90 7.14 -4.94
N GLU A 277 11.90 7.31 -6.25
CA GLU A 277 12.57 6.39 -7.17
C GLU A 277 14.07 6.32 -6.89
N ASP A 278 14.73 7.46 -6.66
CA ASP A 278 16.15 7.49 -6.28
C ASP A 278 16.38 6.86 -4.91
N LEU A 279 15.52 7.16 -3.92
CA LEU A 279 15.60 6.59 -2.59
C LEU A 279 15.54 5.06 -2.61
N TYR A 280 14.73 4.48 -3.48
CA TYR A 280 14.58 3.03 -3.60
C TYR A 280 15.63 2.37 -4.50
N ASN A 281 16.11 3.05 -5.54
CA ASN A 281 16.95 2.42 -6.55
C ASN A 281 18.44 2.73 -6.39
N ILE A 282 18.83 3.83 -5.74
CA ILE A 282 20.22 4.23 -5.59
C ILE A 282 20.64 4.09 -4.13
N HIS A 283 21.60 3.18 -3.84
CA HIS A 283 22.11 2.96 -2.50
C HIS A 283 23.20 4.00 -2.16
N THR A 284 22.77 5.15 -1.70
CA THR A 284 23.62 6.25 -1.22
C THR A 284 22.87 7.06 -0.16
N GLU A 285 23.50 8.06 0.42
CA GLU A 285 22.82 9.07 1.23
C GLU A 285 21.90 9.90 0.34
N HIS A 286 20.72 10.23 0.86
CA HIS A 286 19.72 11.06 0.21
C HIS A 286 19.23 12.14 1.16
N ASN A 287 19.17 13.37 0.69
CA ASN A 287 18.83 14.54 1.50
C ASN A 287 17.48 14.43 2.21
N LEU A 288 16.51 13.76 1.64
CA LEU A 288 15.20 13.50 2.27
C LEU A 288 15.34 12.51 3.43
N GLY A 289 16.00 11.37 3.20
CA GLY A 289 16.20 10.34 4.23
C GLY A 289 17.00 10.88 5.43
N ASP A 290 18.05 11.66 5.15
CA ASP A 290 18.88 12.29 6.17
C ASP A 290 18.08 13.31 6.99
N LEU A 291 17.30 14.19 6.32
CA LEU A 291 16.42 15.15 7.02
C LEU A 291 15.44 14.44 7.96
N ILE A 292 14.90 13.30 7.54
CA ILE A 292 13.94 12.53 8.32
C ILE A 292 14.61 11.91 9.55
N ALA A 293 15.81 11.32 9.39
CA ALA A 293 16.56 10.77 10.52
C ALA A 293 16.94 11.89 11.53
N ASP A 294 17.35 13.06 11.04
CA ASP A 294 17.59 14.25 11.86
C ASP A 294 16.31 14.70 12.61
N ALA A 295 15.17 14.71 11.91
CA ALA A 295 13.89 15.10 12.49
C ALA A 295 13.46 14.15 13.62
N TYR A 296 13.74 12.85 13.51
CA TYR A 296 13.47 11.90 14.59
C TYR A 296 14.29 12.19 15.84
N ALA A 297 15.61 12.42 15.67
CA ALA A 297 16.47 12.80 16.79
C ALA A 297 16.02 14.13 17.42
N TYR A 298 15.65 15.10 16.60
CA TYR A 298 15.11 16.38 17.05
C TYR A 298 13.79 16.24 17.82
N ALA A 299 12.85 15.45 17.29
CA ALA A 299 11.55 15.24 17.92
C ALA A 299 11.67 14.61 19.30
N VAL A 300 12.51 13.58 19.45
CA VAL A 300 12.76 12.94 20.73
C VAL A 300 13.38 13.92 21.73
N THR A 301 14.44 14.63 21.34
CA THR A 301 15.16 15.54 22.24
C THR A 301 14.36 16.78 22.64
N ASN A 302 13.33 17.14 21.88
CA ASN A 302 12.41 18.25 22.18
C ASN A 302 11.05 17.80 22.70
N SER A 303 10.84 16.49 22.93
CA SER A 303 9.63 15.98 23.53
C SER A 303 9.50 16.43 25.00
N THR A 304 8.27 16.63 25.46
CA THR A 304 7.98 16.90 26.87
C THR A 304 8.37 15.77 27.80
N ASP A 305 8.43 14.55 27.28
CA ASP A 305 8.76 13.34 28.02
C ASP A 305 10.26 12.99 27.94
N TYR A 306 11.06 13.86 27.29
CA TYR A 306 12.50 13.63 27.16
C TYR A 306 13.19 13.60 28.53
N ASN A 307 13.83 12.48 28.83
CA ASN A 307 14.47 12.22 30.13
C ASN A 307 15.92 12.76 30.23
N GLY A 308 16.43 13.39 29.17
CA GLY A 308 17.82 13.94 29.12
C GLY A 308 18.87 12.92 28.68
N THR A 309 18.49 11.69 28.31
CA THR A 309 19.42 10.71 27.72
C THR A 309 19.72 11.10 26.28
N PRO A 310 20.99 11.28 25.89
CA PRO A 310 21.32 11.65 24.51
C PRO A 310 20.79 10.61 23.51
N VAL A 311 20.27 11.11 22.38
CA VAL A 311 19.97 10.27 21.22
C VAL A 311 21.25 10.18 20.38
N ASP A 312 21.98 9.07 20.52
CA ASP A 312 23.23 8.86 19.79
C ASP A 312 22.98 8.55 18.31
N VAL A 313 21.91 7.81 18.02
CA VAL A 313 21.54 7.37 16.66
C VAL A 313 20.03 7.43 16.49
N ALA A 314 19.56 7.97 15.35
CA ALA A 314 18.19 7.79 14.90
C ALA A 314 18.19 7.12 13.52
N ILE A 315 17.15 6.32 13.24
CA ILE A 315 17.07 5.49 12.02
C ILE A 315 15.71 5.66 11.37
N ALA A 316 15.73 6.00 10.08
CA ALA A 316 14.55 6.10 9.24
C ALA A 316 14.61 5.06 8.09
N PRO A 317 13.75 4.03 8.07
CA PRO A 317 13.68 3.12 6.94
C PRO A 317 13.05 3.78 5.71
N SER A 318 13.65 3.56 4.52
CA SER A 318 13.11 4.11 3.26
C SER A 318 11.65 3.70 3.01
N GLY A 319 11.26 2.49 3.40
CA GLY A 319 9.88 2.00 3.24
C GLY A 319 8.82 2.79 4.00
N THR A 320 9.20 3.59 5.00
CA THR A 320 8.28 4.49 5.71
C THR A 320 8.14 5.86 5.06
N ILE A 321 8.99 6.19 4.09
CA ILE A 321 8.97 7.47 3.37
C ILE A 321 8.05 7.33 2.16
N ARG A 322 6.98 8.12 2.11
CA ARG A 322 5.88 7.94 1.15
C ARG A 322 5.72 9.08 0.15
N ASP A 323 6.36 10.22 0.39
CA ASP A 323 6.37 11.38 -0.51
C ASP A 323 7.67 12.16 -0.36
N THR A 324 7.94 13.09 -1.27
CA THR A 324 9.13 13.93 -1.28
C THR A 324 8.76 15.40 -1.42
N TYR A 325 9.72 16.31 -1.14
CA TYR A 325 9.49 17.74 -1.19
C TYR A 325 10.04 18.33 -2.49
N THR A 326 9.17 19.02 -3.22
CA THR A 326 9.55 19.79 -4.39
C THR A 326 10.15 21.14 -3.98
N LYS A 327 10.82 21.83 -4.92
CA LYS A 327 11.26 23.20 -4.69
C LYS A 327 10.07 24.12 -4.46
N GLY A 328 10.15 24.99 -3.44
CA GLY A 328 9.11 25.94 -3.06
C GLY A 328 8.65 25.78 -1.63
N ASN A 329 7.39 26.04 -1.37
CA ASN A 329 6.79 25.88 -0.06
C ASN A 329 6.64 24.40 0.31
N ILE A 330 6.92 24.08 1.56
CA ILE A 330 6.63 22.80 2.20
C ILE A 330 5.49 23.05 3.20
N THR A 331 4.36 22.43 2.97
CA THR A 331 3.15 22.59 3.76
C THR A 331 3.00 21.50 4.82
N VAL A 332 2.00 21.63 5.70
CA VAL A 332 1.62 20.59 6.64
C VAL A 332 1.19 19.31 5.91
N GLU A 333 0.46 19.45 4.80
CA GLU A 333 0.03 18.32 3.98
C GLU A 333 1.23 17.57 3.38
N ASP A 334 2.22 18.28 2.83
CA ASP A 334 3.43 17.66 2.27
C ASP A 334 4.20 16.87 3.34
N VAL A 335 4.36 17.46 4.54
CA VAL A 335 5.05 16.81 5.65
C VAL A 335 4.28 15.58 6.12
N PHE A 336 2.95 15.67 6.27
CA PHE A 336 2.14 14.52 6.66
C PHE A 336 2.26 13.39 5.63
N ASN A 337 2.11 13.69 4.35
CA ASN A 337 2.13 12.69 3.28
C ASN A 337 3.49 11.98 3.19
N SER A 338 4.59 12.63 3.56
CA SER A 338 5.91 11.99 3.59
C SER A 338 6.05 10.90 4.68
N PHE A 339 5.18 10.89 5.73
CA PHE A 339 5.20 9.94 6.86
C PHE A 339 3.82 9.38 7.22
N SER A 340 2.97 9.21 6.27
CA SER A 340 1.54 8.98 6.46
C SER A 340 1.14 7.59 6.97
N LEU A 341 2.08 6.68 7.20
CA LEU A 341 1.77 5.28 7.53
C LEU A 341 1.55 5.05 9.03
N GLY A 342 0.61 4.14 9.32
CA GLY A 342 0.40 3.59 10.65
C GLY A 342 -0.45 4.45 11.58
N ILE A 343 -0.68 3.92 12.77
CA ILE A 343 -1.38 4.61 13.86
C ILE A 343 -0.74 4.23 15.20
N GLY A 344 -0.57 5.19 16.08
CA GLY A 344 -0.09 4.98 17.44
C GLY A 344 -1.10 4.26 18.34
N ALA A 345 -0.64 3.82 19.51
CA ALA A 345 -1.51 3.23 20.51
C ALA A 345 -2.51 4.26 21.11
N ASP A 346 -2.20 5.54 20.99
CA ASP A 346 -3.02 6.69 21.36
C ASP A 346 -4.10 7.03 20.32
N GLY A 347 -4.12 6.32 19.19
CA GLY A 347 -5.04 6.57 18.08
C GLY A 347 -4.63 7.72 17.17
N VAL A 348 -3.42 8.26 17.32
CA VAL A 348 -2.90 9.32 16.45
C VAL A 348 -2.23 8.69 15.23
N PRO A 349 -2.57 9.11 13.98
CA PRO A 349 -1.89 8.67 12.78
C PRO A 349 -0.39 8.90 12.81
N GLY A 350 0.36 7.95 12.27
CA GLY A 350 1.81 7.89 12.25
C GLY A 350 2.36 6.75 13.12
N TYR A 351 3.48 6.17 12.70
CA TYR A 351 4.17 5.19 13.53
C TYR A 351 4.83 5.87 14.74
N PRO A 352 4.72 5.28 15.95
CA PRO A 352 5.41 5.83 17.12
C PRO A 352 6.92 5.66 16.99
N LEU A 353 7.68 6.66 17.45
CA LEU A 353 9.11 6.52 17.62
C LEU A 353 9.41 5.58 18.80
N ILE A 354 10.35 4.67 18.61
CA ILE A 354 10.73 3.67 19.61
C ILE A 354 12.16 3.96 20.08
N GLU A 355 12.35 4.14 21.39
CA GLU A 355 13.67 4.23 22.01
C GLU A 355 14.18 2.83 22.35
N ALA A 356 15.43 2.55 22.00
CA ALA A 356 16.12 1.30 22.33
C ALA A 356 17.58 1.56 22.70
N TYR A 357 18.10 0.78 23.64
CA TYR A 357 19.52 0.81 24.03
C TYR A 357 20.27 -0.33 23.36
N LEU A 358 21.20 0.03 22.49
CA LEU A 358 22.00 -0.92 21.71
C LEU A 358 23.48 -0.83 22.08
N THR A 359 24.16 -1.96 21.99
CA THR A 359 25.62 -2.02 22.06
C THR A 359 26.25 -1.63 20.72
N GLY A 360 27.50 -1.21 20.69
CA GLY A 360 28.21 -0.93 19.44
C GLY A 360 28.26 -2.12 18.47
N LYS A 361 28.18 -3.36 18.99
CA LYS A 361 28.07 -4.56 18.14
C LYS A 361 26.70 -4.66 17.46
N GLU A 362 25.64 -4.33 18.15
CA GLU A 362 24.27 -4.31 17.61
C GLU A 362 24.10 -3.18 16.59
N LEU A 363 24.67 -1.98 16.86
CA LEU A 363 24.71 -0.88 15.90
C LEU A 363 25.45 -1.28 14.60
N LYS A 364 26.56 -2.02 14.72
CA LYS A 364 27.21 -2.60 13.54
C LYS A 364 26.29 -3.57 12.79
N THR A 365 25.47 -4.35 13.49
CA THR A 365 24.50 -5.24 12.85
C THR A 365 23.41 -4.43 12.10
N VAL A 366 22.97 -3.29 12.64
CA VAL A 366 22.06 -2.38 11.95
C VAL A 366 22.69 -1.88 10.65
N ALA A 367 23.94 -1.40 10.68
CA ALA A 367 24.67 -1.00 9.48
C ALA A 367 24.83 -2.17 8.47
N GLU A 368 25.01 -3.41 8.94
CA GLU A 368 25.04 -4.59 8.07
C GLU A 368 23.69 -4.89 7.42
N ILE A 369 22.56 -4.59 8.08
CA ILE A 369 21.24 -4.71 7.47
C ILE A 369 21.16 -3.78 6.28
N ASP A 370 21.50 -2.50 6.45
CA ASP A 370 21.53 -1.55 5.34
C ASP A 370 22.46 -1.99 4.22
N ALA A 371 23.74 -2.28 4.54
CA ALA A 371 24.75 -2.65 3.56
C ALA A 371 24.49 -3.97 2.83
N SER A 372 23.66 -4.88 3.39
CA SER A 372 23.51 -6.26 2.90
C SER A 372 22.10 -6.62 2.45
N VAL A 373 21.07 -6.00 3.04
CA VAL A 373 19.67 -6.34 2.79
C VAL A 373 19.02 -5.38 1.80
N SER A 374 19.45 -4.13 1.77
CA SER A 374 18.87 -3.10 0.89
C SER A 374 18.98 -3.42 -0.61
N ASP A 375 19.97 -4.21 -1.04
CA ASP A 375 20.05 -4.72 -2.43
C ASP A 375 18.97 -5.79 -2.74
N LEU A 376 18.41 -6.43 -1.71
CA LEU A 376 17.39 -7.48 -1.84
C LEU A 376 15.99 -6.95 -1.54
N MET A 377 15.90 -5.95 -0.69
CA MET A 377 14.68 -5.29 -0.26
C MET A 377 14.98 -3.79 -0.11
N THR A 378 14.66 -3.01 -1.12
CA THR A 378 14.97 -1.57 -1.15
C THR A 378 14.26 -0.78 -0.04
N SER A 379 13.08 -1.23 0.40
CA SER A 379 12.35 -0.65 1.53
C SER A 379 13.03 -0.85 2.90
N ALA A 380 14.04 -1.72 2.98
CA ALA A 380 14.86 -1.94 4.20
C ALA A 380 16.12 -1.09 4.22
N ARG A 381 16.31 -0.19 3.27
CA ARG A 381 17.39 0.81 3.31
C ARG A 381 17.17 1.73 4.49
N LEU A 382 18.28 2.10 5.19
CA LEU A 382 18.21 2.84 6.44
C LEU A 382 18.98 4.15 6.32
N TYR A 383 18.34 5.27 6.60
CA TYR A 383 18.95 6.57 6.80
C TYR A 383 19.25 6.76 8.27
N MET A 384 20.44 7.28 8.61
CA MET A 384 20.93 7.23 10.00
C MET A 384 21.50 8.57 10.44
N TYR A 385 20.88 9.20 11.44
CA TYR A 385 21.48 10.26 12.21
C TYR A 385 22.52 9.69 13.18
N GLY A 386 23.67 10.34 13.34
CA GLY A 386 24.67 10.04 14.35
C GLY A 386 25.52 8.78 14.11
N LEU A 387 25.25 8.03 13.04
CA LEU A 387 26.01 6.81 12.70
C LEU A 387 26.58 6.94 11.27
N GLN A 388 27.87 6.73 11.14
CA GLN A 388 28.54 6.63 9.86
C GLN A 388 29.22 5.26 9.73
N PHE A 389 29.15 4.66 8.55
CA PHE A 389 29.83 3.39 8.28
C PHE A 389 30.41 3.34 6.86
N THR A 390 31.38 2.46 6.68
CA THR A 390 31.92 2.10 5.37
C THR A 390 31.70 0.63 5.10
N TYR A 391 31.44 0.27 3.85
CA TYR A 391 31.19 -1.12 3.50
C TYR A 391 31.83 -1.50 2.15
N ASN A 392 32.04 -2.78 1.95
CA ASN A 392 32.50 -3.34 0.70
C ASN A 392 31.42 -4.29 0.11
N PRO A 393 30.75 -3.91 -0.98
CA PRO A 393 29.65 -4.67 -1.58
C PRO A 393 30.09 -6.05 -2.11
N HIS A 394 31.39 -6.27 -2.33
CA HIS A 394 31.92 -7.55 -2.80
C HIS A 394 32.17 -8.59 -1.69
N ARG A 395 31.92 -8.24 -0.43
CA ARG A 395 31.95 -9.20 0.68
C ARG A 395 30.65 -9.99 0.77
N MET A 396 30.69 -11.06 1.55
CA MET A 396 29.50 -11.87 1.86
C MET A 396 28.42 -11.02 2.54
N ILE A 397 27.17 -11.29 2.25
CA ILE A 397 26.00 -10.73 2.95
C ILE A 397 26.19 -10.86 4.48
N LEU A 398 25.81 -9.82 5.23
CA LEU A 398 26.00 -9.68 6.67
C LEU A 398 27.48 -9.67 7.12
N ASN A 399 28.39 -9.35 6.20
CA ASN A 399 29.81 -9.13 6.48
C ASN A 399 30.39 -8.07 5.54
N ARG A 400 29.57 -7.14 5.06
CA ARG A 400 29.95 -6.08 4.13
C ARG A 400 30.56 -4.88 4.85
N VAL A 401 30.08 -4.54 6.03
CA VAL A 401 30.53 -3.38 6.80
C VAL A 401 31.98 -3.56 7.26
N THR A 402 32.82 -2.58 6.94
CA THR A 402 34.23 -2.58 7.32
C THR A 402 34.46 -1.79 8.61
N ASP A 403 33.91 -0.59 8.69
CA ASP A 403 34.05 0.30 9.84
C ASP A 403 32.72 0.98 10.19
N VAL A 404 32.51 1.30 11.46
CA VAL A 404 31.34 2.00 11.99
C VAL A 404 31.80 3.02 13.02
N TYR A 405 31.25 4.24 12.92
CA TYR A 405 31.59 5.35 13.80
C TYR A 405 30.32 6.02 14.32
N LEU A 406 30.30 6.40 15.59
CA LEU A 406 29.36 7.39 16.12
C LEU A 406 29.92 8.78 15.85
N LEU A 407 29.06 9.71 15.44
CA LEU A 407 29.38 11.11 15.09
C LEU A 407 29.20 12.03 16.29
#